data_4164c730ef10d36acc5afac1bc9beb29
#
_entry.id   4164c730ef10d36acc5afac1bc9beb29
#
_cell.length_a   1.000
_cell.length_b   1.000
_cell.length_c   1.000
_cell.angle_alpha   90.00
_cell.angle_beta   90.00
_cell.angle_gamma   90.00
#
_symmetry.space_group_name_H-M   'P 1'
#
loop_
_entity.id
_entity.type
_entity.pdbx_description
1 polymer ?
#
loop_
_entity_poly.entity_id
_entity_poly.type
_entity_poly.pdbx_seq_one_letter_code
_entity_poly.pdbx_strand_id
1 'polypeptide(L)' 'MLEPNKPALRIGKLPDLTPVKLTVSVEPELHKMLEDYAKIYNNSYGETVKPAELIPSMITVFLATDNGFKRARKALLSS' A
#
# COMPACT_ATOMS: atom_id res chain seq x y z
N MET A 1 28.33 26.36 17.08
CA MET A 1 27.79 25.97 16.70
C MET A 1 27.11 25.39 16.61
N LEU A 2 26.76 25.34 16.34
CA LEU A 2 25.92 24.86 16.17
C LEU A 2 25.66 23.78 15.87
N GLU A 3 25.38 23.16 16.11
CA GLU A 3 25.07 22.17 15.88
C GLU A 3 24.39 21.71 15.40
N PRO A 4 24.70 21.53 14.85
CA PRO A 4 23.84 21.02 13.96
C PRO A 4 22.73 20.45 14.57
N ASN A 5 22.31 21.00 15.37
CA ASN A 5 21.27 20.51 16.12
C ASN A 5 20.02 20.38 15.36
N LYS A 6 19.16 19.55 15.78
CA LYS A 6 17.87 19.41 15.16
C LYS A 6 17.06 20.65 15.41
N PRO A 7 16.69 21.39 14.39
CA PRO A 7 15.83 22.53 14.57
C PRO A 7 14.45 22.11 15.04
N ALA A 8 13.74 23.00 15.68
CA ALA A 8 12.39 22.71 16.17
C ALA A 8 11.37 23.02 15.07
N LEU A 9 11.34 22.22 14.06
CA LEU A 9 10.42 22.42 12.94
C LEU A 9 9.05 21.85 13.25
N ARG A 10 8.03 22.42 12.65
CA ARG A 10 6.67 21.93 12.84
C ARG A 10 6.45 20.57 12.19
N ILE A 11 7.12 20.32 11.06
CA ILE A 11 7.03 19.01 10.45
C ILE A 11 8.18 18.16 10.95
N GLY A 12 7.91 16.90 11.14
CA GLY A 12 8.95 15.97 11.54
C GLY A 12 9.69 15.46 10.34
N LYS A 13 10.50 14.43 10.56
CA LYS A 13 11.23 13.81 9.48
C LYS A 13 10.25 13.22 8.50
N LEU A 14 10.49 13.45 7.20
CA LEU A 14 9.61 12.92 6.18
C LEU A 14 9.64 11.40 6.16
N PRO A 15 8.50 10.77 5.85
CA PRO A 15 8.47 9.31 5.81
C PRO A 15 9.34 8.78 4.69
N ASP A 16 9.88 7.59 4.90
CA ASP A 16 10.65 6.90 3.89
C ASP A 16 9.67 6.27 2.91
N LEU A 17 9.64 6.79 1.69
CA LEU A 17 8.75 6.31 0.64
C LEU A 17 9.47 5.39 -0.35
N THR A 18 10.69 4.97 -0.02
CA THR A 18 11.41 4.05 -0.90
C THR A 18 10.65 2.71 -0.96
N PRO A 19 10.29 2.27 -2.17
CA PRO A 19 9.54 1.03 -2.29
C PRO A 19 10.32 -0.17 -1.80
N VAL A 20 9.62 -1.10 -1.15
CA VAL A 20 10.19 -2.39 -0.77
C VAL A 20 9.60 -3.41 -1.74
N LYS A 21 10.47 -4.14 -2.43
CA LYS A 21 10.01 -5.11 -3.42
C LYS A 21 9.55 -6.38 -2.74
N LEU A 22 8.33 -6.81 -3.08
CA LEU A 22 7.80 -8.09 -2.64
C LEU A 22 7.50 -8.94 -3.85
N THR A 23 7.82 -10.22 -3.75
CA THR A 23 7.52 -11.17 -4.82
C THR A 23 6.54 -12.20 -4.26
N VAL A 24 5.41 -12.36 -4.93
CA VAL A 24 4.40 -13.31 -4.51
C VAL A 24 3.96 -14.15 -5.69
N SER A 25 3.52 -15.37 -5.38
CA SER A 25 2.92 -16.25 -6.39
C SER A 25 1.41 -16.25 -6.18
N VAL A 26 0.67 -16.20 -7.26
CA VAL A 26 -0.78 -16.27 -7.18
C VAL A 26 -1.28 -17.45 -8.01
N GLU A 27 -2.36 -18.05 -7.58
CA GLU A 27 -2.95 -19.15 -8.31
C GLU A 27 -3.59 -18.65 -9.61
N PRO A 28 -3.72 -19.54 -10.62
CA PRO A 28 -4.27 -19.11 -11.90
C PRO A 28 -5.65 -18.46 -11.80
N GLU A 29 -6.50 -18.95 -10.92
CA GLU A 29 -7.83 -18.37 -10.76
C GLU A 29 -7.75 -16.95 -10.22
N LEU A 30 -6.91 -16.71 -9.23
CA LEU A 30 -6.72 -15.36 -8.71
C LEU A 30 -6.10 -14.45 -9.76
N HIS A 31 -5.16 -14.98 -10.54
CA HIS A 31 -4.56 -14.22 -11.61
C HIS A 31 -5.62 -13.77 -12.63
N LYS A 32 -6.53 -14.68 -12.97
CA LYS A 32 -7.60 -14.36 -13.89
C LYS A 32 -8.51 -13.26 -13.34
N MET A 33 -8.83 -13.34 -12.06
CA MET A 33 -9.65 -12.31 -11.43
C MET A 33 -8.97 -10.96 -11.44
N LEU A 34 -7.65 -10.93 -11.24
CA LEU A 34 -6.90 -9.68 -11.30
C LEU A 34 -6.92 -9.09 -12.70
N GLU A 35 -6.79 -9.95 -13.73
CA GLU A 35 -6.89 -9.51 -15.11
C GLU A 35 -8.27 -8.92 -15.41
N ASP A 36 -9.32 -9.57 -14.92
CA ASP A 36 -10.67 -9.08 -15.13
C ASP A 36 -10.89 -7.74 -14.42
N TYR A 37 -10.38 -7.61 -13.22
CA TYR A 37 -10.48 -6.36 -12.49
C TYR A 37 -9.79 -5.22 -13.25
N ALA A 38 -8.61 -5.51 -13.79
CA ALA A 38 -7.87 -4.50 -14.54
C ALA A 38 -8.66 -4.06 -15.78
N LYS A 39 -9.31 -5.00 -16.46
CA LYS A 39 -10.14 -4.67 -17.63
C LYS A 39 -11.30 -3.77 -17.24
N ILE A 40 -11.97 -4.10 -16.16
CA ILE A 40 -13.09 -3.28 -15.68
C ILE A 40 -12.61 -1.89 -15.27
N TYR A 41 -11.50 -1.83 -14.55
CA TYR A 41 -10.91 -0.57 -14.13
C TYR A 41 -10.57 0.30 -15.34
N ASN A 42 -9.88 -0.29 -16.32
CA ASN A 42 -9.46 0.45 -17.51
C ASN A 42 -10.66 0.97 -18.29
N ASN A 43 -11.71 0.17 -18.40
CA ASN A 43 -12.92 0.60 -19.09
C ASN A 43 -13.62 1.72 -18.32
N SER A 44 -13.60 1.65 -17.00
CA SER A 44 -14.29 2.64 -16.18
C SER A 44 -13.59 4.00 -16.16
N TYR A 45 -12.27 3.99 -16.24
CA TYR A 45 -11.49 5.22 -16.08
C TYR A 45 -10.68 5.62 -17.31
N GLY A 46 -10.83 4.89 -18.40
CA GLY A 46 -10.08 5.22 -19.62
C GLY A 46 -8.58 5.05 -19.46
N GLU A 47 -8.15 4.04 -18.69
CA GLU A 47 -6.75 3.79 -18.40
C GLU A 47 -6.27 2.53 -19.10
N THR A 48 -4.98 2.26 -18.98
CA THR A 48 -4.36 1.06 -19.54
C THR A 48 -3.41 0.42 -18.54
N VAL A 49 -3.82 0.36 -17.27
CA VAL A 49 -2.95 -0.20 -16.23
C VAL A 49 -2.93 -1.72 -16.33
N LYS A 50 -1.81 -2.30 -15.91
CA LYS A 50 -1.66 -3.73 -15.85
C LYS A 50 -2.16 -4.23 -14.49
N PRO A 51 -2.57 -5.50 -14.40
CA PRO A 51 -3.04 -6.05 -13.11
C PRO A 51 -2.07 -5.80 -11.95
N ALA A 52 -0.77 -6.00 -12.19
CA ALA A 52 0.22 -5.84 -11.12
C ALA A 52 0.25 -4.42 -10.57
N GLU A 53 -0.10 -3.43 -11.37
CA GLU A 53 -0.07 -2.03 -10.94
C GLU A 53 -1.21 -1.69 -9.98
N LEU A 54 -2.25 -2.52 -9.95
CA LEU A 54 -3.39 -2.30 -9.06
C LEU A 54 -3.23 -2.98 -7.70
N ILE A 55 -2.30 -3.95 -7.61
CA ILE A 55 -2.16 -4.75 -6.40
C ILE A 55 -1.84 -3.91 -5.16
N PRO A 56 -0.90 -2.96 -5.19
CA PRO A 56 -0.64 -2.15 -3.99
C PRO A 56 -1.88 -1.42 -3.48
N SER A 57 -2.71 -0.90 -4.39
CA SER A 57 -3.93 -0.21 -3.98
C SER A 57 -4.95 -1.17 -3.38
N MET A 58 -5.06 -2.37 -3.95
CA MET A 58 -5.95 -3.40 -3.41
C MET A 58 -5.56 -3.78 -1.99
N ILE A 59 -4.27 -3.99 -1.76
CA ILE A 59 -3.77 -4.33 -0.44
C ILE A 59 -4.01 -3.19 0.54
N THR A 60 -3.77 -1.96 0.10
CA THR A 60 -4.00 -0.78 0.93
C THR A 60 -5.45 -0.71 1.39
N VAL A 61 -6.40 -0.91 0.46
CA VAL A 61 -7.81 -0.89 0.80
C VAL A 61 -8.15 -2.01 1.78
N PHE A 62 -7.64 -3.22 1.52
CA PHE A 62 -7.91 -4.35 2.40
C PHE A 62 -7.45 -4.06 3.82
N LEU A 63 -6.20 -3.62 3.98
CA LEU A 63 -5.64 -3.37 5.31
C LEU A 63 -6.32 -2.20 6.00
N ALA A 64 -6.75 -1.21 5.24
CA ALA A 64 -7.41 -0.03 5.81
C ALA A 64 -8.82 -0.33 6.30
N THR A 65 -9.46 -1.37 5.75
CA THR A 65 -10.84 -1.69 6.08
C THR A 65 -10.99 -2.94 6.95
N ASP A 66 -9.91 -3.63 7.25
CA ASP A 66 -9.93 -4.81 8.11
C ASP A 66 -9.87 -4.37 9.56
N ASN A 67 -11.02 -4.29 10.20
CA ASN A 67 -11.09 -3.77 11.57
C ASN A 67 -10.39 -4.67 12.58
N GLY A 68 -10.43 -5.98 12.36
CA GLY A 68 -9.72 -6.91 13.23
C GLY A 68 -8.23 -6.69 13.18
N PHE A 69 -7.71 -6.52 11.98
CA PHE A 69 -6.29 -6.24 11.80
C PHE A 69 -5.92 -4.90 12.45
N LYS A 70 -6.74 -3.88 12.24
CA LYS A 70 -6.42 -2.55 12.78
C LYS A 70 -6.34 -2.57 14.30
N ARG A 71 -7.26 -3.29 14.96
CA ARG A 71 -7.23 -3.39 16.41
C ARG A 71 -6.03 -4.19 16.90
N ALA A 72 -5.76 -5.32 16.25
CA ALA A 72 -4.63 -6.16 16.65
C ALA A 72 -3.31 -5.44 16.44
N ARG A 73 -3.19 -4.68 15.35
CA ARG A 73 -1.97 -3.92 15.08
C ARG A 73 -1.74 -2.84 16.11
N LYS A 74 -2.82 -2.18 16.54
CA LYS A 74 -2.71 -1.14 17.57
C LYS A 74 -2.19 -1.73 18.87
N ALA A 75 -2.69 -2.90 19.25
CA ALA A 75 -2.19 -3.59 20.43
C ALA A 75 -0.73 -3.99 20.28
N LEU A 76 -0.37 -4.48 19.10
CA LEU A 76 1.02 -4.87 18.81
C LEU A 76 1.98 -3.68 18.95
N LEU A 77 1.58 -2.52 18.44
CA LEU A 77 2.43 -1.34 18.48
C LEU A 77 2.49 -0.71 19.87
N SER A 78 1.55 -1.04 20.73
CA SER A 78 1.50 -0.50 22.08
C SER A 78 2.27 -1.34 23.10
N SER A 79 2.69 -2.53 22.73
CA SER A 79 3.36 -3.43 23.67
C SER A 79 4.87 -3.19 23.72
#